data_5d5621f0843d996fa4914d21a18ac857
#
_entry.id   5d5621f0843d996fa4914d21a18ac857
#
_cell.length_a   1.000
_cell.length_b   1.000
_cell.length_c   1.000
_cell.angle_alpha   90.00
_cell.angle_beta   90.00
_cell.angle_gamma   90.00
#
_symmetry.space_group_name_H-M   'P 1'
#
loop_
_entity.id
_entity.type
_entity.pdbx_description
1 polymer ?
#
loop_
_entity_poly.entity_id
_entity_poly.type
_entity_poly.pdbx_seq_one_letter_code
_entity_poly.pdbx_strand_id
1 'polypeptide(L)'
;VKIIKIFVIVFLSIVILAGAFLGVMTFLEYRPEDVTELPIENNQDQILSLNTELSIMIYNIGYAGLGEDEDFVMDGGKQGIPSSQDVVEDYFEGIKSTLLDYPSDFYLLQEVDLKARRSYHIDQVLGITSALGDDYSTQFAYNFKSPFVPFPVSLTEYIGYVESGIATYATYRVESSTRYQLPGAFAWPLRVANLKRAIMVSILDIQDSDNDLYIINLHLSAYDASGTLREQEMAFLKEYLIELEELGHYVVVGGDFNQTFPEAEGLYPVQEGLWEAYAIEDSFLPSGYRFEIDTTTPSCRLLNQPYDPSSELTQYYIIDGYIVSNNITVLSYDGIRDAGAMTLDLGFGDADHHPVVMKFLLNEGD
;
A
#
# COMPACT_ATOMS: atom_id res chain seq x y z
N VAL A 1 24.74 -4.07 50.96
CA VAL A 1 24.97 -2.67 50.54
C VAL A 1 25.69 -2.62 49.16
N LYS A 2 26.84 -3.30 48.95
CA LYS A 2 27.57 -3.26 47.67
C LYS A 2 26.74 -3.82 46.48
N ILE A 3 26.04 -4.93 46.68
CA ILE A 3 25.19 -5.57 45.63
C ILE A 3 24.06 -4.62 45.21
N ILE A 4 23.37 -4.01 46.20
CA ILE A 4 22.28 -3.04 45.90
C ILE A 4 22.80 -1.84 45.09
N LYS A 5 23.99 -1.32 45.44
CA LYS A 5 24.61 -0.23 44.66
C LYS A 5 24.89 -0.64 43.20
N ILE A 6 25.38 -1.87 43.01
CA ILE A 6 25.61 -2.39 41.63
C ILE A 6 24.29 -2.46 40.85
N PHE A 7 23.24 -3.04 41.44
CA PHE A 7 21.91 -3.10 40.80
C PHE A 7 21.38 -1.71 40.45
N VAL A 8 21.49 -0.74 41.38
CA VAL A 8 21.06 0.64 41.14
C VAL A 8 21.86 1.28 40.00
N ILE A 9 23.20 1.09 39.97
CA ILE A 9 24.04 1.63 38.89
C ILE A 9 23.66 1.00 37.54
N VAL A 10 23.50 -0.32 37.48
CA VAL A 10 23.10 -1.03 36.25
C VAL A 10 21.73 -0.56 35.79
N PHE A 11 20.74 -0.47 36.66
CA PHE A 11 19.41 0.04 36.33
C PHE A 11 19.45 1.47 35.82
N LEU A 12 20.16 2.38 36.50
CA LEU A 12 20.30 3.77 36.02
C LEU A 12 21.03 3.85 34.68
N SER A 13 22.03 3.00 34.44
CA SER A 13 22.71 2.95 33.16
C SER A 13 21.78 2.52 32.04
N ILE A 14 20.93 1.52 32.28
CA ILE A 14 19.91 1.07 31.32
C ILE A 14 18.92 2.20 31.03
N VAL A 15 18.42 2.89 32.04
CA VAL A 15 17.48 4.02 31.86
C VAL A 15 18.12 5.15 31.06
N ILE A 16 19.39 5.49 31.35
CA ILE A 16 20.13 6.54 30.60
C ILE A 16 20.31 6.12 29.13
N LEU A 17 20.70 4.87 28.88
CA LEU A 17 20.89 4.35 27.53
C LEU A 17 19.57 4.32 26.74
N ALA A 18 18.48 3.88 27.37
CA ALA A 18 17.15 3.89 26.78
C ALA A 18 16.67 5.33 26.49
N GLY A 19 16.90 6.26 27.41
CA GLY A 19 16.58 7.68 27.20
C GLY A 19 17.41 8.30 26.07
N ALA A 20 18.71 8.00 26.00
CA ALA A 20 19.58 8.46 24.92
C ALA A 20 19.15 7.87 23.56
N PHE A 21 18.84 6.57 23.52
CA PHE A 21 18.29 5.91 22.32
C PHE A 21 17.00 6.58 21.84
N LEU A 22 16.01 6.75 22.70
CA LEU A 22 14.75 7.44 22.37
C LEU A 22 14.97 8.89 21.94
N GLY A 23 15.94 9.58 22.58
CA GLY A 23 16.33 10.93 22.16
C GLY A 23 16.87 10.98 20.73
N VAL A 24 17.77 10.06 20.38
CA VAL A 24 18.32 9.94 19.03
C VAL A 24 17.22 9.58 18.03
N MET A 25 16.37 8.61 18.35
CA MET A 25 15.25 8.23 17.47
C MET A 25 14.28 9.38 17.25
N THR A 26 13.97 10.15 18.31
CA THR A 26 13.10 11.34 18.20
C THR A 26 13.74 12.44 17.34
N PHE A 27 15.05 12.63 17.42
CA PHE A 27 15.78 13.60 16.62
C PHE A 27 15.84 13.21 15.13
N LEU A 28 15.97 11.91 14.85
CA LEU A 28 16.05 11.36 13.50
C LEU A 28 14.68 10.96 12.93
N GLU A 29 13.57 11.19 13.67
CA GLU A 29 12.22 10.87 13.23
C GLU A 29 11.92 11.52 11.88
N TYR A 30 11.49 10.72 10.91
CA TYR A 30 10.95 11.21 9.65
C TYR A 30 9.66 11.97 9.90
N ARG A 31 9.64 13.24 9.53
CA ARG A 31 8.50 14.16 9.69
C ARG A 31 8.25 14.82 8.34
N PRO A 32 7.46 14.17 7.49
CA PRO A 32 7.10 14.74 6.20
C PRO A 32 6.25 16.01 6.38
N GLU A 33 6.29 16.88 5.39
CA GLU A 33 5.33 17.97 5.24
C GLU A 33 3.94 17.40 4.92
N ASP A 34 2.87 18.17 5.21
CA ASP A 34 1.49 17.75 4.95
C ASP A 34 1.25 17.55 3.44
N VAL A 35 1.89 18.37 2.61
CA VAL A 35 1.84 18.31 1.14
C VAL A 35 3.26 18.39 0.60
N THR A 36 3.64 17.42 -0.22
CA THR A 36 4.98 17.36 -0.82
C THR A 36 4.86 17.05 -2.31
N GLU A 37 5.35 17.93 -3.16
CA GLU A 37 5.51 17.64 -4.59
C GLU A 37 6.56 16.53 -4.78
N LEU A 38 6.25 15.58 -5.66
CA LEU A 38 7.10 14.44 -5.93
C LEU A 38 7.78 14.60 -7.31
N PRO A 39 9.04 14.16 -7.44
CA PRO A 39 9.66 14.06 -8.75
C PRO A 39 8.94 13.02 -9.60
N ILE A 40 8.83 13.31 -10.89
CA ILE A 40 8.34 12.38 -11.92
C ILE A 40 9.57 12.01 -12.76
N GLU A 41 10.05 10.79 -12.56
CA GLU A 41 11.19 10.28 -13.31
C GLU A 41 10.71 9.68 -14.63
N ASN A 42 11.46 9.86 -15.71
CA ASN A 42 11.16 9.34 -17.04
C ASN A 42 9.71 9.67 -17.51
N ASN A 43 9.27 10.93 -17.33
CA ASN A 43 7.92 11.33 -17.70
C ASN A 43 7.68 11.14 -19.20
N GLN A 44 6.48 10.69 -19.56
CA GLN A 44 6.10 10.37 -20.93
C GLN A 44 5.54 11.59 -21.66
N ASP A 45 5.56 11.55 -22.98
CA ASP A 45 5.02 12.65 -23.81
C ASP A 45 3.54 12.42 -24.22
N GLN A 46 3.05 11.18 -24.14
CA GLN A 46 1.71 10.79 -24.56
C GLN A 46 0.65 11.38 -23.62
N ILE A 47 -0.29 12.14 -24.15
CA ILE A 47 -1.42 12.72 -23.41
C ILE A 47 -2.63 11.79 -23.52
N LEU A 48 -3.43 11.70 -22.46
CA LEU A 48 -4.69 10.95 -22.44
C LEU A 48 -5.71 11.52 -23.44
N SER A 49 -6.59 10.67 -23.93
CA SER A 49 -7.75 11.06 -24.73
C SER A 49 -9.00 10.39 -24.17
N LEU A 50 -10.13 11.08 -24.25
CA LEU A 50 -11.43 10.53 -23.88
C LEU A 50 -11.76 9.28 -24.72
N ASN A 51 -12.58 8.39 -24.18
CA ASN A 51 -13.03 7.15 -24.83
C ASN A 51 -11.90 6.20 -25.28
N THR A 52 -10.69 6.36 -24.72
CA THR A 52 -9.60 5.41 -24.91
C THR A 52 -9.66 4.37 -23.80
N GLU A 53 -9.57 3.07 -24.13
CA GLU A 53 -9.47 2.01 -23.14
C GLU A 53 -8.16 2.14 -22.38
N LEU A 54 -8.27 2.24 -21.05
CA LEU A 54 -7.17 2.34 -20.12
C LEU A 54 -7.19 1.13 -19.18
N SER A 55 -6.02 0.73 -18.72
CA SER A 55 -5.82 -0.38 -17.82
C SER A 55 -5.04 0.03 -16.57
N ILE A 56 -5.42 -0.49 -15.43
CA ILE A 56 -4.78 -0.20 -14.14
C ILE A 56 -4.64 -1.46 -13.30
N MET A 57 -3.53 -1.59 -12.62
CA MET A 57 -3.26 -2.63 -11.63
C MET A 57 -2.88 -2.01 -10.30
N ILE A 58 -3.48 -2.48 -9.22
CA ILE A 58 -2.99 -2.26 -7.86
C ILE A 58 -2.34 -3.55 -7.37
N TYR A 59 -1.24 -3.43 -6.61
CA TYR A 59 -0.56 -4.57 -6.03
C TYR A 59 0.25 -4.17 -4.79
N ASN A 60 -0.17 -4.64 -3.62
CA ASN A 60 0.68 -4.62 -2.44
C ASN A 60 1.71 -5.75 -2.59
N ILE A 61 2.97 -5.39 -2.82
CA ILE A 61 4.03 -6.35 -3.12
C ILE A 61 4.71 -6.93 -1.87
N GLY A 62 4.23 -6.58 -0.66
CA GLY A 62 4.78 -7.10 0.59
C GLY A 62 6.30 -6.97 0.68
N TYR A 63 6.89 -5.87 0.17
CA TYR A 63 8.35 -5.67 0.05
C TYR A 63 9.12 -6.89 -0.50
N ALA A 64 8.47 -7.72 -1.31
CA ALA A 64 8.99 -8.99 -1.82
C ALA A 64 9.48 -9.93 -0.69
N GLY A 65 8.82 -9.93 0.43
CA GLY A 65 9.24 -10.69 1.60
C GLY A 65 8.11 -11.40 2.33
N LEU A 66 6.91 -11.48 1.73
CA LEU A 66 5.71 -12.03 2.34
C LEU A 66 5.02 -13.08 1.44
N GLY A 67 5.80 -13.77 0.60
CA GLY A 67 5.30 -14.84 -0.26
C GLY A 67 4.95 -16.13 0.49
N GLU A 68 4.72 -17.21 -0.26
CA GLU A 68 4.07 -18.43 0.23
C GLU A 68 4.75 -19.09 1.44
N ASP A 69 6.08 -19.07 1.51
CA ASP A 69 6.85 -19.72 2.57
C ASP A 69 7.00 -18.89 3.85
N GLU A 70 6.51 -17.65 3.86
CA GLU A 70 6.75 -16.70 4.94
C GLU A 70 5.53 -16.53 5.86
N ASP A 71 5.81 -16.22 7.12
CA ASP A 71 4.86 -15.74 8.11
C ASP A 71 5.27 -14.36 8.63
N PHE A 72 4.40 -13.66 9.36
CA PHE A 72 4.72 -12.37 9.92
C PHE A 72 4.26 -12.21 11.37
N VAL A 73 5.16 -11.71 12.21
CA VAL A 73 4.94 -11.61 13.66
C VAL A 73 3.74 -10.74 14.04
N MET A 74 3.39 -9.73 13.24
CA MET A 74 2.23 -8.87 13.52
C MET A 74 0.91 -9.59 13.30
N ASP A 75 0.89 -10.60 12.45
CA ASP A 75 -0.28 -11.42 12.12
C ASP A 75 -0.39 -12.69 12.97
N GLY A 76 0.51 -12.84 13.94
CA GLY A 76 0.55 -14.01 14.80
C GLY A 76 1.57 -15.07 14.37
N GLY A 77 2.32 -14.82 13.30
CA GLY A 77 3.49 -15.60 12.89
C GLY A 77 4.69 -15.41 13.82
N LYS A 78 5.88 -15.71 13.33
CA LYS A 78 7.13 -15.69 14.14
C LYS A 78 8.18 -14.79 13.55
N GLN A 79 8.19 -14.61 12.23
CA GLN A 79 9.23 -13.89 11.52
C GLN A 79 9.02 -12.38 11.60
N GLY A 80 10.09 -11.64 11.77
CA GLY A 80 10.10 -10.17 11.66
C GLY A 80 10.71 -9.68 10.36
N ILE A 81 11.44 -10.56 9.66
CA ILE A 81 12.05 -10.35 8.35
C ILE A 81 12.00 -11.67 7.58
N PRO A 82 12.05 -11.64 6.24
CA PRO A 82 12.10 -12.84 5.41
C PRO A 82 13.26 -13.77 5.76
N SER A 83 13.08 -15.05 5.49
CA SER A 83 13.99 -16.12 5.88
C SER A 83 15.40 -16.01 5.28
N SER A 84 15.53 -15.46 4.07
CA SER A 84 16.83 -15.24 3.42
C SER A 84 16.75 -14.17 2.31
N GLN A 85 17.91 -13.70 1.88
CA GLN A 85 18.03 -12.81 0.72
C GLN A 85 17.57 -13.50 -0.58
N ASP A 86 17.94 -14.75 -0.77
CA ASP A 86 17.58 -15.51 -1.97
C ASP A 86 16.05 -15.60 -2.13
N VAL A 87 15.30 -15.78 -1.02
CA VAL A 87 13.83 -15.78 -1.03
C VAL A 87 13.26 -14.43 -1.46
N VAL A 88 13.82 -13.33 -0.95
CA VAL A 88 13.39 -11.98 -1.36
C VAL A 88 13.69 -11.72 -2.83
N GLU A 89 14.83 -12.17 -3.32
CA GLU A 89 15.20 -12.05 -4.74
C GLU A 89 14.25 -12.88 -5.62
N ASP A 90 13.93 -14.11 -5.24
CA ASP A 90 13.01 -14.98 -5.97
C ASP A 90 11.59 -14.39 -6.03
N TYR A 91 11.04 -13.95 -4.90
CA TYR A 91 9.72 -13.28 -4.87
C TYR A 91 9.72 -11.98 -5.68
N PHE A 92 10.82 -11.22 -5.62
CA PHE A 92 10.92 -9.98 -6.41
C PHE A 92 10.95 -10.25 -7.92
N GLU A 93 11.61 -11.33 -8.37
CA GLU A 93 11.55 -11.76 -9.77
C GLU A 93 10.13 -12.18 -10.16
N GLY A 94 9.40 -12.91 -9.31
CA GLY A 94 7.99 -13.28 -9.52
C GLY A 94 7.07 -12.05 -9.62
N ILE A 95 7.23 -11.08 -8.72
CA ILE A 95 6.50 -9.79 -8.77
C ILE A 95 6.76 -9.07 -10.10
N LYS A 96 8.02 -8.94 -10.52
CA LYS A 96 8.37 -8.31 -11.81
C LYS A 96 7.77 -9.07 -13.00
N SER A 97 7.80 -10.41 -12.96
CA SER A 97 7.16 -11.24 -14.00
C SER A 97 5.67 -10.97 -14.08
N THR A 98 4.98 -10.87 -12.93
CA THR A 98 3.55 -10.53 -12.87
C THR A 98 3.25 -9.19 -13.53
N LEU A 99 4.03 -8.14 -13.26
CA LEU A 99 3.85 -6.83 -13.91
C LEU A 99 4.04 -6.91 -15.42
N LEU A 100 4.96 -7.73 -15.91
CA LEU A 100 5.21 -7.91 -17.35
C LEU A 100 4.18 -8.81 -18.03
N ASP A 101 3.65 -9.81 -17.34
CA ASP A 101 2.65 -10.74 -17.87
C ASP A 101 1.24 -10.12 -17.95
N TYR A 102 0.97 -9.11 -17.11
CA TYR A 102 -0.30 -8.36 -17.08
C TYR A 102 -0.05 -6.86 -17.32
N PRO A 103 0.39 -6.48 -18.53
CA PRO A 103 0.73 -5.09 -18.84
C PRO A 103 -0.46 -4.15 -18.64
N SER A 104 -0.22 -3.07 -17.92
CA SER A 104 -1.22 -2.06 -17.58
C SER A 104 -0.68 -0.66 -17.83
N ASP A 105 -1.57 0.28 -18.20
CA ASP A 105 -1.18 1.69 -18.40
C ASP A 105 -0.76 2.35 -17.09
N PHE A 106 -1.32 1.88 -15.97
CA PHE A 106 -1.00 2.37 -14.63
C PHE A 106 -0.73 1.20 -13.69
N TYR A 107 0.35 1.30 -12.91
CA TYR A 107 0.60 0.43 -11.76
C TYR A 107 0.63 1.26 -10.48
N LEU A 108 -0.17 0.88 -9.50
CA LEU A 108 -0.20 1.45 -8.16
C LEU A 108 0.30 0.39 -7.19
N LEU A 109 1.55 0.52 -6.77
CA LEU A 109 2.20 -0.48 -5.94
C LEU A 109 2.32 0.02 -4.49
N GLN A 110 2.08 -0.87 -3.54
CA GLN A 110 2.22 -0.61 -2.12
C GLN A 110 3.34 -1.48 -1.54
N GLU A 111 3.86 -1.10 -0.39
CA GLU A 111 4.98 -1.76 0.30
C GLU A 111 6.25 -1.91 -0.57
N VAL A 112 6.57 -0.89 -1.34
CA VAL A 112 7.77 -0.89 -2.19
C VAL A 112 8.96 -0.37 -1.39
N ASP A 113 9.95 -1.22 -1.12
CA ASP A 113 11.17 -0.83 -0.41
C ASP A 113 12.16 -0.17 -1.37
N LEU A 114 12.59 1.06 -1.03
CA LEU A 114 13.71 1.72 -1.69
C LEU A 114 15.04 1.25 -1.09
N LYS A 115 15.06 1.12 0.25
CA LYS A 115 16.19 0.58 0.99
C LYS A 115 15.72 0.15 2.38
N ALA A 116 15.72 -1.14 2.64
CA ALA A 116 15.34 -1.64 3.95
C ALA A 116 16.14 -2.89 4.33
N ARG A 117 16.34 -3.09 5.64
CA ARG A 117 16.99 -4.31 6.13
C ARG A 117 16.15 -5.54 5.83
N ARG A 118 14.82 -5.44 5.93
CA ARG A 118 13.88 -6.54 5.71
C ARG A 118 13.91 -7.07 4.27
N SER A 119 14.20 -6.22 3.30
CA SER A 119 14.36 -6.59 1.88
C SER A 119 15.84 -6.65 1.46
N TYR A 120 16.77 -6.89 2.38
CA TYR A 120 18.21 -7.02 2.15
C TYR A 120 18.82 -5.86 1.35
N HIS A 121 18.23 -4.65 1.52
CA HIS A 121 18.63 -3.40 0.85
C HIS A 121 18.46 -3.41 -0.67
N ILE A 122 17.62 -4.27 -1.21
CA ILE A 122 17.23 -4.28 -2.62
C ILE A 122 16.42 -3.00 -2.90
N ASP A 123 16.83 -2.26 -3.92
CA ASP A 123 16.09 -1.11 -4.44
C ASP A 123 14.98 -1.62 -5.38
N GLN A 124 13.79 -1.79 -4.83
CA GLN A 124 12.66 -2.34 -5.58
C GLN A 124 12.09 -1.33 -6.58
N VAL A 125 12.16 -0.02 -6.28
CA VAL A 125 11.75 1.02 -7.24
C VAL A 125 12.61 0.95 -8.48
N LEU A 126 13.94 0.94 -8.32
CA LEU A 126 14.86 0.83 -9.44
C LEU A 126 14.69 -0.50 -10.19
N GLY A 127 14.49 -1.60 -9.47
CA GLY A 127 14.30 -2.93 -10.06
C GLY A 127 13.05 -3.01 -10.93
N ILE A 128 11.92 -2.48 -10.46
CA ILE A 128 10.65 -2.42 -11.21
C ILE A 128 10.77 -1.45 -12.40
N THR A 129 11.30 -0.23 -12.18
CA THR A 129 11.55 0.73 -13.27
C THR A 129 12.38 0.10 -14.38
N SER A 130 13.43 -0.64 -14.02
CA SER A 130 14.29 -1.32 -15.00
C SER A 130 13.58 -2.46 -15.74
N ALA A 131 12.66 -3.16 -15.07
CA ALA A 131 11.88 -4.24 -15.68
C ALA A 131 10.82 -3.71 -16.64
N LEU A 132 10.10 -2.64 -16.26
CA LEU A 132 9.07 -2.00 -17.08
C LEU A 132 9.67 -1.23 -18.27
N GLY A 133 10.91 -0.77 -18.16
CA GLY A 133 11.63 -0.06 -19.24
C GLY A 133 11.25 1.41 -19.37
N ASP A 134 11.63 2.01 -20.50
CA ASP A 134 11.55 3.45 -20.73
C ASP A 134 10.14 3.94 -21.08
N ASP A 135 9.16 3.07 -21.21
CA ASP A 135 7.78 3.41 -21.58
C ASP A 135 6.93 3.88 -20.36
N TYR A 136 7.51 3.85 -19.15
CA TYR A 136 6.82 4.25 -17.92
C TYR A 136 7.51 5.41 -17.21
N SER A 137 6.71 6.38 -16.79
CA SER A 137 7.13 7.33 -15.75
C SER A 137 7.10 6.66 -14.39
N THR A 138 7.93 7.12 -13.45
CA THR A 138 8.01 6.60 -12.09
C THR A 138 7.80 7.72 -11.08
N GLN A 139 6.92 7.51 -10.11
CA GLN A 139 6.71 8.37 -8.96
C GLN A 139 6.79 7.52 -7.68
N PHE A 140 7.40 8.05 -6.63
CA PHE A 140 7.54 7.36 -5.36
C PHE A 140 7.28 8.28 -4.17
N ALA A 141 6.47 7.80 -3.21
CA ALA A 141 6.16 8.51 -1.98
C ALA A 141 6.50 7.66 -0.75
N TYR A 142 7.34 8.18 0.15
CA TYR A 142 7.60 7.53 1.43
C TYR A 142 6.35 7.47 2.29
N ASN A 143 6.05 6.29 2.83
CA ASN A 143 5.06 6.10 3.89
C ASN A 143 5.64 5.40 5.12
N PHE A 144 6.84 4.81 5.01
CA PHE A 144 7.59 4.22 6.12
C PHE A 144 9.08 4.54 5.98
N LYS A 145 9.56 5.44 6.83
CA LYS A 145 10.99 5.81 6.87
C LYS A 145 11.44 5.90 8.31
N SER A 146 12.33 5.00 8.70
CA SER A 146 12.87 4.95 10.06
C SER A 146 14.32 4.49 10.07
N PRO A 147 15.20 5.17 10.83
CA PRO A 147 16.59 4.73 10.97
C PRO A 147 16.71 3.40 11.72
N PHE A 148 15.71 3.04 12.54
CA PHE A 148 15.71 1.78 13.26
C PHE A 148 14.34 1.44 13.85
N VAL A 149 13.83 0.28 13.51
CA VAL A 149 12.59 -0.30 14.06
C VAL A 149 12.98 -1.47 14.96
N PRO A 150 12.90 -1.32 16.30
CA PRO A 150 13.31 -2.35 17.26
C PRO A 150 12.23 -3.43 17.48
N PHE A 151 11.56 -3.84 16.43
CA PHE A 151 10.47 -4.81 16.49
C PHE A 151 10.65 -5.90 15.44
N PRO A 152 10.35 -7.18 15.76
CA PRO A 152 10.14 -7.71 17.09
C PRO A 152 11.39 -7.58 17.98
N VAL A 153 11.24 -7.75 19.29
CA VAL A 153 12.37 -7.70 20.22
C VAL A 153 13.19 -8.98 20.08
N SER A 154 14.12 -8.97 19.16
CA SER A 154 15.00 -10.07 18.79
C SER A 154 16.40 -9.54 18.47
N LEU A 155 17.41 -10.38 18.51
CA LEU A 155 18.77 -10.03 18.08
C LEU A 155 18.97 -10.21 16.57
N THR A 156 18.11 -11.00 15.94
CA THR A 156 18.22 -11.38 14.50
C THR A 156 17.00 -10.98 13.68
N GLU A 157 15.79 -11.02 14.25
CA GLU A 157 14.52 -10.90 13.56
C GLU A 157 13.93 -9.48 13.54
N TYR A 158 14.64 -8.47 14.07
CA TYR A 158 14.14 -7.09 14.09
C TYR A 158 14.12 -6.46 12.69
N ILE A 159 13.12 -5.63 12.40
CA ILE A 159 12.95 -4.94 11.10
C ILE A 159 14.14 -4.02 10.79
N GLY A 160 14.61 -3.22 11.76
CA GLY A 160 15.79 -2.39 11.61
C GLY A 160 15.56 -1.14 10.76
N TYR A 161 16.52 -0.81 9.90
CA TYR A 161 16.44 0.34 8.99
C TYR A 161 15.38 0.10 7.89
N VAL A 162 14.56 1.11 7.62
CA VAL A 162 13.51 1.06 6.58
C VAL A 162 13.42 2.38 5.83
N GLU A 163 13.41 2.30 4.51
CA GLU A 163 12.90 3.30 3.58
C GLU A 163 11.97 2.59 2.60
N SER A 164 10.67 2.80 2.76
CA SER A 164 9.59 2.14 2.04
C SER A 164 8.48 3.11 1.72
N GLY A 165 7.67 2.79 0.70
CA GLY A 165 6.59 3.65 0.30
C GLY A 165 5.59 3.02 -0.65
N ILE A 166 4.94 3.89 -1.39
CA ILE A 166 4.05 3.57 -2.49
C ILE A 166 4.67 4.09 -3.78
N ALA A 167 4.54 3.35 -4.87
CA ALA A 167 5.05 3.71 -6.18
C ALA A 167 3.93 3.72 -7.22
N THR A 168 3.93 4.70 -8.11
CA THR A 168 3.02 4.76 -9.26
C THR A 168 3.84 4.80 -10.54
N TYR A 169 3.43 4.01 -11.51
CA TYR A 169 4.02 3.97 -12.84
C TYR A 169 2.92 4.27 -13.86
N ALA A 170 3.23 5.05 -14.90
CA ALA A 170 2.26 5.44 -15.90
C ALA A 170 2.89 5.51 -17.30
N THR A 171 2.16 5.03 -18.32
CA THR A 171 2.56 5.14 -19.74
C THR A 171 2.19 6.48 -20.38
N TYR A 172 1.43 7.30 -19.67
CA TYR A 172 1.00 8.63 -20.10
C TYR A 172 1.74 9.73 -19.35
N ARG A 173 1.72 10.94 -19.94
CA ARG A 173 2.29 12.13 -19.31
C ARG A 173 1.58 12.44 -18.01
N VAL A 174 2.35 12.52 -16.95
CA VAL A 174 1.90 12.98 -15.64
C VAL A 174 2.22 14.46 -15.51
N GLU A 175 1.22 15.31 -15.31
CA GLU A 175 1.41 16.76 -15.16
C GLU A 175 2.03 17.09 -13.80
N SER A 176 1.51 16.46 -12.74
CA SER A 176 2.04 16.62 -11.40
C SER A 176 1.83 15.36 -10.57
N SER A 177 2.68 15.17 -9.57
CA SER A 177 2.54 14.13 -8.57
C SER A 177 2.77 14.70 -7.19
N THR A 178 1.85 14.44 -6.27
CA THR A 178 1.85 15.03 -4.92
C THR A 178 1.58 13.98 -3.86
N ARG A 179 2.40 13.98 -2.81
CA ARG A 179 2.18 13.21 -1.60
C ARG A 179 1.39 14.06 -0.60
N TYR A 180 0.25 13.56 -0.15
CA TYR A 180 -0.52 14.13 0.94
C TYR A 180 -0.36 13.26 2.18
N GLN A 181 0.10 13.86 3.28
CA GLN A 181 0.19 13.18 4.57
C GLN A 181 -1.21 12.92 5.10
N LEU A 182 -1.54 11.65 5.34
CA LEU A 182 -2.80 11.31 6.00
C LEU A 182 -2.78 11.76 7.47
N PRO A 183 -3.91 12.23 8.00
CA PRO A 183 -4.01 12.63 9.38
C PRO A 183 -3.88 11.44 10.32
N GLY A 184 -3.57 11.74 11.57
CA GLY A 184 -3.36 10.74 12.59
C GLY A 184 -1.88 10.31 12.71
N ALA A 185 -1.51 9.96 13.91
CA ALA A 185 -0.20 9.43 14.23
C ALA A 185 -0.26 8.66 15.54
N PHE A 186 0.55 7.64 15.66
CA PHE A 186 0.77 7.00 16.95
C PHE A 186 1.33 7.97 17.99
N ALA A 187 1.01 7.75 19.25
CA ALA A 187 1.58 8.56 20.33
C ALA A 187 3.09 8.34 20.45
N TRP A 188 3.82 9.37 20.90
CA TRP A 188 5.20 9.19 21.30
C TRP A 188 5.30 8.20 22.48
N PRO A 189 6.24 7.26 22.55
CA PRO A 189 7.40 7.11 21.64
C PRO A 189 7.14 6.25 20.39
N LEU A 190 6.02 5.58 20.26
CA LEU A 190 5.77 4.63 19.16
C LEU A 190 5.91 5.27 17.78
N ARG A 191 5.44 6.51 17.62
CA ARG A 191 5.45 7.21 16.34
C ARG A 191 6.84 7.38 15.71
N VAL A 192 7.93 7.33 16.51
CA VAL A 192 9.29 7.59 16.01
C VAL A 192 9.83 6.47 15.11
N ALA A 193 9.24 5.28 15.22
CA ALA A 193 9.61 4.10 14.45
C ALA A 193 8.40 3.49 13.73
N ASN A 194 7.37 4.30 13.45
CA ASN A 194 6.13 3.85 12.83
C ASN A 194 5.87 4.57 11.51
N LEU A 195 4.92 4.03 10.75
CA LEU A 195 4.51 4.53 9.44
C LEU A 195 4.00 5.98 9.50
N LYS A 196 4.15 6.67 8.39
CA LYS A 196 3.59 7.99 8.09
C LYS A 196 2.74 7.85 6.83
N ARG A 197 1.56 7.24 7.00
CA ARG A 197 0.65 6.92 5.90
C ARG A 197 0.34 8.16 5.06
N ALA A 198 0.26 7.97 3.76
CA ALA A 198 0.02 9.03 2.80
C ALA A 198 -0.76 8.48 1.62
N ILE A 199 -1.45 9.37 0.91
CA ILE A 199 -1.88 9.11 -0.45
C ILE A 199 -0.90 9.79 -1.42
N MET A 200 -0.74 9.20 -2.59
CA MET A 200 -0.03 9.80 -3.71
C MET A 200 -1.02 10.08 -4.83
N VAL A 201 -1.10 11.34 -5.23
CA VAL A 201 -2.03 11.82 -6.25
C VAL A 201 -1.21 12.20 -7.48
N SER A 202 -1.44 11.50 -8.58
CA SER A 202 -0.88 11.82 -9.90
C SER A 202 -1.98 12.41 -10.77
N ILE A 203 -1.76 13.59 -11.33
CA ILE A 203 -2.70 14.32 -12.19
C ILE A 203 -2.23 14.19 -13.62
N LEU A 204 -3.15 13.81 -14.51
CA LEU A 204 -2.88 13.65 -15.93
C LEU A 204 -3.87 14.49 -16.75
N ASP A 205 -3.32 15.34 -17.62
CA ASP A 205 -4.11 16.12 -18.58
C ASP A 205 -4.83 15.20 -19.57
N ILE A 206 -6.03 15.59 -19.96
CA ILE A 206 -6.81 14.92 -21.01
C ILE A 206 -6.93 15.86 -22.19
N GLN A 207 -6.58 15.38 -23.38
CA GLN A 207 -6.66 16.16 -24.63
C GLN A 207 -8.09 16.65 -24.87
N ASP A 208 -8.21 17.94 -25.18
CA ASP A 208 -9.48 18.61 -25.50
C ASP A 208 -10.53 18.53 -24.36
N SER A 209 -10.10 18.42 -23.10
CA SER A 209 -10.94 18.43 -21.90
C SER A 209 -10.48 19.51 -20.92
N ASP A 210 -11.43 20.14 -20.21
CA ASP A 210 -11.14 21.04 -19.08
C ASP A 210 -10.98 20.25 -17.76
N ASN A 211 -11.27 18.95 -17.76
CA ASN A 211 -11.15 18.07 -16.62
C ASN A 211 -9.97 17.11 -16.78
N ASP A 212 -9.28 16.82 -15.67
CA ASP A 212 -8.13 15.94 -15.62
C ASP A 212 -8.47 14.57 -15.05
N LEU A 213 -7.57 13.59 -15.25
CA LEU A 213 -7.62 12.31 -14.55
C LEU A 213 -6.73 12.36 -13.29
N TYR A 214 -7.34 12.08 -12.15
CA TYR A 214 -6.67 11.91 -10.86
C TYR A 214 -6.49 10.42 -10.57
N ILE A 215 -5.25 9.95 -10.58
CA ILE A 215 -4.86 8.61 -10.15
C ILE A 215 -4.33 8.73 -8.72
N ILE A 216 -5.01 8.07 -7.77
CA ILE A 216 -4.70 8.15 -6.34
C ILE A 216 -4.27 6.77 -5.85
N ASN A 217 -2.99 6.63 -5.50
CA ASN A 217 -2.43 5.44 -4.87
C ASN A 217 -2.48 5.59 -3.35
N LEU A 218 -3.02 4.60 -2.66
CA LEU A 218 -3.11 4.59 -1.20
C LEU A 218 -2.67 3.27 -0.58
N HIS A 219 -2.28 3.36 0.69
CA HIS A 219 -2.11 2.23 1.58
C HIS A 219 -2.47 2.71 3.00
N LEU A 220 -3.66 2.36 3.47
CA LEU A 220 -4.21 2.82 4.74
C LEU A 220 -3.71 2.01 5.95
N SER A 221 -4.02 2.46 7.15
CA SER A 221 -3.54 1.85 8.39
C SER A 221 -4.24 0.51 8.69
N ALA A 222 -3.43 -0.54 8.97
CA ALA A 222 -3.89 -1.87 9.33
C ALA A 222 -4.14 -2.03 10.85
N TYR A 223 -3.06 -1.93 11.64
CA TYR A 223 -3.05 -2.28 13.06
C TYR A 223 -3.43 -1.10 13.95
N ASP A 224 -4.66 -0.62 13.80
CA ASP A 224 -5.24 0.43 14.63
C ASP A 224 -6.36 -0.15 15.49
N ALA A 225 -6.01 -0.64 16.67
CA ALA A 225 -6.94 -1.29 17.59
C ALA A 225 -8.08 -0.34 18.06
N SER A 226 -7.86 0.99 18.00
CA SER A 226 -8.88 1.98 18.35
C SER A 226 -9.80 2.36 17.19
N GLY A 227 -9.41 2.10 15.96
CA GLY A 227 -10.07 2.57 14.74
C GLY A 227 -9.84 4.05 14.42
N THR A 228 -9.25 4.81 15.36
CA THR A 228 -9.17 6.27 15.24
C THR A 228 -8.30 6.75 14.07
N LEU A 229 -7.22 6.03 13.75
CA LEU A 229 -6.38 6.38 12.59
C LEU A 229 -7.15 6.17 11.30
N ARG A 230 -7.79 5.01 11.14
CA ARG A 230 -8.62 4.69 9.97
C ARG A 230 -9.75 5.69 9.78
N GLU A 231 -10.47 6.03 10.86
CA GLU A 231 -11.55 7.04 10.79
C GLU A 231 -11.04 8.39 10.27
N GLN A 232 -9.86 8.84 10.74
CA GLN A 232 -9.26 10.09 10.29
C GLN A 232 -8.75 10.02 8.85
N GLU A 233 -8.12 8.92 8.45
CA GLU A 233 -7.64 8.67 7.09
C GLU A 233 -8.80 8.63 6.09
N MET A 234 -9.89 7.91 6.44
CA MET A 234 -11.09 7.83 5.62
C MET A 234 -11.82 9.17 5.53
N ALA A 235 -11.90 9.93 6.62
CA ALA A 235 -12.50 11.27 6.60
C ALA A 235 -11.75 12.22 5.66
N PHE A 236 -10.40 12.19 5.70
CA PHE A 236 -9.56 12.95 4.78
C PHE A 236 -9.83 12.56 3.32
N LEU A 237 -9.83 11.26 3.04
CA LEU A 237 -10.10 10.76 1.68
C LEU A 237 -11.47 11.20 1.19
N LYS A 238 -12.50 11.10 2.04
CA LYS A 238 -13.87 11.53 1.70
C LYS A 238 -13.95 13.02 1.37
N GLU A 239 -13.32 13.88 2.17
CA GLU A 239 -13.29 15.33 1.92
C GLU A 239 -12.60 15.63 0.58
N TYR A 240 -11.50 14.96 0.30
CA TYR A 240 -10.76 15.11 -0.96
C TYR A 240 -11.59 14.64 -2.17
N LEU A 241 -12.31 13.53 -2.05
CA LEU A 241 -13.22 13.05 -3.11
C LEU A 241 -14.37 14.03 -3.39
N ILE A 242 -14.95 14.64 -2.34
CA ILE A 242 -16.00 15.66 -2.50
C ILE A 242 -15.47 16.86 -3.30
N GLU A 243 -14.27 17.35 -2.97
CA GLU A 243 -13.63 18.45 -3.70
C GLU A 243 -13.46 18.13 -5.19
N LEU A 244 -12.98 16.93 -5.53
CA LEU A 244 -12.79 16.50 -6.91
C LEU A 244 -14.12 16.27 -7.65
N GLU A 245 -15.19 15.81 -6.96
CA GLU A 245 -16.52 15.68 -7.52
C GLU A 245 -17.09 17.06 -7.91
N GLU A 246 -16.96 18.07 -7.03
CA GLU A 246 -17.41 19.43 -7.30
C GLU A 246 -16.72 20.07 -8.50
N LEU A 247 -15.46 19.71 -8.74
CA LEU A 247 -14.68 20.18 -9.89
C LEU A 247 -14.95 19.39 -11.17
N GLY A 248 -15.59 18.20 -11.09
CA GLY A 248 -15.97 17.37 -12.22
C GLY A 248 -14.82 16.53 -12.80
N HIS A 249 -13.72 16.38 -12.09
CA HIS A 249 -12.57 15.58 -12.52
C HIS A 249 -12.90 14.08 -12.62
N TYR A 250 -12.11 13.35 -13.42
CA TYR A 250 -12.12 11.89 -13.43
C TYR A 250 -11.22 11.38 -12.31
N VAL A 251 -11.71 10.44 -11.52
CA VAL A 251 -10.97 9.98 -10.33
C VAL A 251 -10.94 8.47 -10.27
N VAL A 252 -9.74 7.92 -10.13
CA VAL A 252 -9.50 6.51 -9.79
C VAL A 252 -8.62 6.47 -8.54
N VAL A 253 -9.17 5.99 -7.44
CA VAL A 253 -8.41 5.64 -6.24
C VAL A 253 -8.16 4.15 -6.25
N GLY A 254 -6.95 3.71 -5.98
CA GLY A 254 -6.65 2.29 -5.88
C GLY A 254 -5.57 2.00 -4.84
N GLY A 255 -5.61 0.81 -4.27
CA GLY A 255 -4.60 0.33 -3.33
C GLY A 255 -5.15 -0.56 -2.23
N ASP A 256 -4.37 -0.69 -1.18
CA ASP A 256 -4.70 -1.46 0.01
C ASP A 256 -5.39 -0.57 1.05
N PHE A 257 -6.69 -0.78 1.23
CA PHE A 257 -7.50 -0.03 2.18
C PHE A 257 -7.34 -0.53 3.62
N ASN A 258 -6.80 -1.75 3.80
CA ASN A 258 -6.75 -2.44 5.11
C ASN A 258 -8.13 -2.50 5.80
N GLN A 259 -9.18 -2.41 5.02
CA GLN A 259 -10.58 -2.48 5.44
C GLN A 259 -11.37 -3.27 4.39
N THR A 260 -12.33 -4.07 4.87
CA THR A 260 -13.25 -4.80 4.00
C THR A 260 -14.25 -3.85 3.35
N PHE A 261 -14.51 -4.01 2.08
CA PHE A 261 -15.53 -3.24 1.37
C PHE A 261 -16.94 -3.70 1.76
N PRO A 262 -17.97 -2.83 1.71
CA PRO A 262 -19.33 -3.19 2.09
C PRO A 262 -19.85 -4.44 1.38
N GLU A 263 -19.61 -4.56 0.07
CA GLU A 263 -20.05 -5.70 -0.76
C GLU A 263 -19.32 -7.00 -0.44
N ALA A 264 -18.17 -6.92 0.23
CA ALA A 264 -17.36 -8.07 0.64
C ALA A 264 -17.54 -8.46 2.11
N GLU A 265 -18.35 -7.70 2.88
CA GLU A 265 -18.58 -8.00 4.28
C GLU A 265 -19.17 -9.40 4.48
N GLY A 266 -18.54 -10.18 5.35
CA GLY A 266 -18.96 -11.54 5.69
C GLY A 266 -18.62 -12.64 4.66
N LEU A 267 -17.99 -12.32 3.52
CA LEU A 267 -17.53 -13.33 2.55
C LEU A 267 -16.42 -14.22 3.14
N TYR A 268 -15.52 -13.62 3.92
CA TYR A 268 -14.45 -14.32 4.63
C TYR A 268 -14.54 -14.05 6.13
N PRO A 269 -15.39 -14.77 6.90
CA PRO A 269 -15.57 -14.55 8.33
C PRO A 269 -14.26 -14.73 9.09
N VAL A 270 -13.93 -13.76 9.94
CA VAL A 270 -12.67 -13.76 10.69
C VAL A 270 -12.71 -14.82 11.78
N GLN A 271 -11.68 -15.65 11.84
CA GLN A 271 -11.49 -16.65 12.87
C GLN A 271 -11.15 -16.00 14.21
N GLU A 272 -11.62 -16.61 15.33
CA GLU A 272 -11.44 -16.06 16.66
C GLU A 272 -9.95 -15.80 16.99
N GLY A 273 -9.63 -14.59 17.37
CA GLY A 273 -8.28 -14.18 17.79
C GLY A 273 -7.34 -13.76 16.67
N LEU A 274 -7.79 -13.77 15.41
CA LEU A 274 -7.03 -13.23 14.29
C LEU A 274 -7.33 -11.75 14.08
N TRP A 275 -6.49 -11.09 13.27
CA TRP A 275 -6.70 -9.70 12.89
C TRP A 275 -7.99 -9.52 12.09
N GLU A 276 -8.72 -8.44 12.33
CA GLU A 276 -9.99 -8.12 11.68
C GLU A 276 -9.84 -6.90 10.79
N ALA A 277 -10.14 -7.06 9.51
CA ALA A 277 -10.31 -5.96 8.56
C ALA A 277 -11.73 -5.41 8.74
N TYR A 278 -11.89 -4.36 9.54
CA TYR A 278 -13.20 -3.73 9.76
C TYR A 278 -13.79 -3.23 8.45
N ALA A 279 -15.12 -3.36 8.30
CA ALA A 279 -15.79 -2.92 7.09
C ALA A 279 -15.81 -1.38 6.95
N ILE A 280 -15.66 -0.91 5.71
CA ILE A 280 -15.94 0.48 5.34
C ILE A 280 -17.46 0.70 5.49
N GLU A 281 -17.87 1.83 6.04
CA GLU A 281 -19.29 2.14 6.18
C GLU A 281 -19.98 2.33 4.81
N ASP A 282 -21.20 1.79 4.63
CA ASP A 282 -22.01 1.97 3.41
C ASP A 282 -22.18 3.45 3.01
N SER A 283 -22.18 4.35 3.99
CA SER A 283 -22.35 5.80 3.81
C SER A 283 -21.04 6.54 3.50
N PHE A 284 -19.93 5.82 3.34
CA PHE A 284 -18.62 6.44 3.16
C PHE A 284 -18.54 7.23 1.85
N LEU A 285 -18.93 6.63 0.73
CA LEU A 285 -18.74 7.25 -0.58
C LEU A 285 -19.64 8.48 -0.79
N PRO A 286 -19.11 9.59 -1.35
CA PRO A 286 -19.92 10.62 -1.96
C PRO A 286 -20.74 10.05 -3.13
N SER A 287 -21.82 10.73 -3.50
CA SER A 287 -22.79 10.23 -4.51
C SER A 287 -22.20 10.04 -5.92
N GLY A 288 -21.14 10.77 -6.22
CA GLY A 288 -20.42 10.72 -7.49
C GLY A 288 -19.43 9.56 -7.64
N TYR A 289 -19.36 8.64 -6.67
CA TYR A 289 -18.38 7.55 -6.65
C TYR A 289 -19.02 6.20 -6.37
N ARG A 290 -18.31 5.13 -6.74
CA ARG A 290 -18.63 3.76 -6.41
C ARG A 290 -17.36 2.94 -6.15
N PHE A 291 -17.52 1.84 -5.43
CA PHE A 291 -16.47 0.83 -5.30
C PHE A 291 -16.42 -0.06 -6.54
N GLU A 292 -15.22 -0.49 -6.91
CA GLU A 292 -14.96 -1.53 -7.90
C GLU A 292 -14.02 -2.56 -7.29
N ILE A 293 -14.56 -3.74 -6.98
CA ILE A 293 -13.87 -4.84 -6.30
C ILE A 293 -14.21 -6.18 -6.94
N ASP A 294 -13.40 -7.19 -6.71
CA ASP A 294 -13.73 -8.59 -7.01
C ASP A 294 -14.19 -9.29 -5.72
N THR A 295 -15.44 -9.68 -5.67
CA THR A 295 -16.01 -10.44 -4.52
C THR A 295 -15.84 -11.94 -4.64
N THR A 296 -15.23 -12.45 -5.71
CA THR A 296 -15.10 -13.89 -6.01
C THR A 296 -13.76 -14.47 -5.59
N THR A 297 -12.72 -13.63 -5.50
CA THR A 297 -11.35 -14.03 -5.21
C THR A 297 -10.81 -13.17 -4.06
N PRO A 298 -10.21 -13.75 -3.01
CA PRO A 298 -9.61 -12.96 -1.95
C PRO A 298 -8.41 -12.16 -2.48
N SER A 299 -8.28 -10.91 -2.04
CA SER A 299 -7.15 -10.09 -2.43
C SER A 299 -5.95 -10.20 -1.49
N CYS A 300 -6.17 -10.70 -0.27
CA CYS A 300 -5.13 -10.81 0.76
C CYS A 300 -5.32 -12.07 1.62
N ARG A 301 -4.21 -12.61 2.13
CA ARG A 301 -4.18 -13.62 3.18
C ARG A 301 -3.50 -13.10 4.44
N LEU A 302 -3.88 -13.62 5.61
CA LEU A 302 -3.16 -13.36 6.84
C LEU A 302 -1.87 -14.18 6.90
N LEU A 303 -0.80 -13.56 7.39
CA LEU A 303 0.54 -14.17 7.53
C LEU A 303 0.75 -14.84 8.91
N ASN A 304 -0.30 -15.40 9.52
CA ASN A 304 -0.19 -16.12 10.78
C ASN A 304 0.59 -17.45 10.66
N GLN A 305 0.77 -17.94 9.44
CA GLN A 305 1.55 -19.13 9.07
C GLN A 305 1.96 -19.04 7.59
N PRO A 306 2.96 -19.82 7.13
CA PRO A 306 3.20 -20.02 5.70
C PRO A 306 1.94 -20.46 4.96
N TYR A 307 1.82 -20.11 3.69
CA TYR A 307 0.63 -20.40 2.90
C TYR A 307 0.46 -21.90 2.65
N ASP A 308 -0.72 -22.40 2.96
CA ASP A 308 -1.15 -23.76 2.62
C ASP A 308 -2.59 -23.68 2.11
N PRO A 309 -2.83 -23.84 0.79
CA PRO A 309 -4.18 -23.77 0.22
C PRO A 309 -5.12 -24.86 0.72
N SER A 310 -4.58 -25.94 1.33
CA SER A 310 -5.37 -27.00 1.94
C SER A 310 -5.72 -26.75 3.40
N SER A 311 -5.16 -25.72 4.01
CA SER A 311 -5.37 -25.40 5.42
C SER A 311 -6.65 -24.61 5.64
N GLU A 312 -7.53 -25.11 6.51
CA GLU A 312 -8.69 -24.37 7.01
C GLU A 312 -8.29 -23.21 7.96
N LEU A 313 -7.00 -23.09 8.32
CA LEU A 313 -6.47 -22.04 9.19
C LEU A 313 -6.03 -20.79 8.41
N THR A 314 -5.97 -20.84 7.09
CA THR A 314 -5.68 -19.67 6.28
C THR A 314 -6.85 -18.68 6.36
N GLN A 315 -6.61 -17.49 6.84
CA GLN A 315 -7.58 -16.39 6.86
C GLN A 315 -7.39 -15.54 5.61
N TYR A 316 -8.49 -15.29 4.91
CA TYR A 316 -8.51 -14.47 3.70
C TYR A 316 -9.29 -13.19 3.91
N TYR A 317 -9.00 -12.17 3.07
CA TYR A 317 -9.65 -10.87 3.07
C TYR A 317 -9.83 -10.35 1.64
N ILE A 318 -10.76 -9.40 1.47
CA ILE A 318 -10.88 -8.53 0.30
C ILE A 318 -10.71 -7.10 0.82
N ILE A 319 -9.50 -6.57 0.71
CA ILE A 319 -9.08 -5.28 1.24
C ILE A 319 -8.38 -4.40 0.20
N ASP A 320 -8.13 -4.96 -0.98
CA ASP A 320 -7.59 -4.26 -2.14
C ASP A 320 -8.70 -4.02 -3.17
N GLY A 321 -8.79 -2.83 -3.71
CA GLY A 321 -9.83 -2.44 -4.66
C GLY A 321 -9.73 -1.00 -5.10
N TYR A 322 -10.78 -0.53 -5.75
CA TYR A 322 -10.83 0.82 -6.31
C TYR A 322 -12.07 1.59 -5.84
N ILE A 323 -11.92 2.92 -5.87
CA ILE A 323 -13.03 3.88 -5.90
C ILE A 323 -12.93 4.61 -7.23
N VAL A 324 -14.01 4.67 -7.98
CA VAL A 324 -14.06 5.36 -9.27
C VAL A 324 -15.20 6.39 -9.32
N SER A 325 -14.96 7.51 -10.00
CA SER A 325 -15.98 8.52 -10.23
C SER A 325 -16.99 8.06 -11.30
N ASN A 326 -18.23 8.54 -11.22
CA ASN A 326 -19.34 8.08 -12.08
C ASN A 326 -19.22 8.52 -13.54
N ASN A 327 -18.33 9.45 -13.87
CA ASN A 327 -17.96 9.83 -15.25
C ASN A 327 -16.95 8.86 -15.89
N ILE A 328 -16.59 7.77 -15.20
CA ILE A 328 -15.77 6.67 -15.71
C ILE A 328 -16.65 5.46 -15.96
N THR A 329 -16.50 4.85 -17.14
CA THR A 329 -17.09 3.54 -17.44
C THR A 329 -16.06 2.44 -17.20
N VAL A 330 -16.38 1.51 -16.30
CA VAL A 330 -15.56 0.32 -16.07
C VAL A 330 -15.95 -0.77 -17.06
N LEU A 331 -14.96 -1.46 -17.59
CA LEU A 331 -15.10 -2.52 -18.61
C LEU A 331 -14.85 -3.90 -17.99
N SER A 332 -15.24 -4.94 -18.72
CA SER A 332 -14.76 -6.30 -18.44
C SER A 332 -13.26 -6.38 -18.73
N TYR A 333 -12.47 -6.84 -17.77
CA TYR A 333 -11.02 -6.94 -17.94
C TYR A 333 -10.63 -8.03 -18.97
N ASP A 334 -11.26 -9.20 -18.90
CA ASP A 334 -10.97 -10.37 -19.74
C ASP A 334 -11.98 -10.57 -20.90
N GLY A 335 -13.03 -9.74 -20.98
CA GLY A 335 -14.09 -9.85 -21.96
C GLY A 335 -15.03 -11.03 -21.75
N ILE A 336 -14.94 -11.74 -20.61
CA ILE A 336 -15.72 -12.93 -20.25
C ILE A 336 -16.62 -12.64 -19.04
N ARG A 337 -16.04 -11.99 -18.01
CA ARG A 337 -16.75 -11.59 -16.80
C ARG A 337 -17.54 -10.30 -17.05
N ASP A 338 -18.44 -9.99 -16.15
CA ASP A 338 -19.09 -8.67 -16.12
C ASP A 338 -18.06 -7.56 -15.95
N ALA A 339 -18.44 -6.32 -16.28
CA ALA A 339 -17.61 -5.14 -16.04
C ALA A 339 -17.31 -5.00 -14.54
N GLY A 340 -16.06 -4.68 -14.20
CA GLY A 340 -15.61 -4.54 -12.82
C GLY A 340 -14.12 -4.81 -12.67
N ALA A 341 -13.62 -4.64 -11.44
CA ALA A 341 -12.28 -5.07 -11.06
C ALA A 341 -12.17 -6.60 -11.01
N MET A 342 -10.97 -7.12 -11.22
CA MET A 342 -10.68 -8.55 -11.20
C MET A 342 -9.40 -8.80 -10.41
N THR A 343 -9.48 -9.68 -9.40
CA THR A 343 -8.32 -10.17 -8.66
C THR A 343 -7.65 -11.29 -9.44
N LEU A 344 -6.35 -11.17 -9.66
CA LEU A 344 -5.54 -12.21 -10.29
C LEU A 344 -5.11 -13.23 -9.22
N ASP A 345 -5.73 -14.41 -9.21
CA ASP A 345 -5.33 -15.49 -8.29
C ASP A 345 -3.99 -16.09 -8.73
N LEU A 346 -2.93 -15.69 -8.03
CA LEU A 346 -1.56 -16.15 -8.25
C LEU A 346 -1.09 -17.13 -7.16
N GLY A 347 -2.02 -17.63 -6.33
CA GLY A 347 -1.73 -18.59 -5.25
C GLY A 347 -0.85 -18.02 -4.14
N PHE A 348 -0.80 -16.69 -3.96
CA PHE A 348 0.03 -16.00 -2.95
C PHE A 348 1.52 -16.41 -2.98
N GLY A 349 2.03 -16.76 -4.19
CA GLY A 349 3.39 -17.25 -4.35
C GLY A 349 4.44 -16.24 -3.94
N ASP A 350 4.34 -14.99 -4.41
CA ASP A 350 5.37 -13.97 -4.28
C ASP A 350 5.03 -12.87 -3.26
N ALA A 351 3.76 -12.74 -2.85
CA ALA A 351 3.27 -11.79 -1.87
C ALA A 351 2.04 -12.34 -1.14
N ASP A 352 1.68 -11.74 -0.02
CA ASP A 352 0.47 -12.02 0.76
C ASP A 352 -0.79 -11.34 0.20
N HIS A 353 -0.63 -10.51 -0.83
CA HIS A 353 -1.72 -9.95 -1.61
C HIS A 353 -1.70 -10.46 -3.05
N HIS A 354 -2.87 -10.48 -3.68
CA HIS A 354 -3.03 -10.66 -5.11
C HIS A 354 -3.14 -9.31 -5.82
N PRO A 355 -2.62 -9.17 -7.05
CA PRO A 355 -2.90 -8.00 -7.87
C PRO A 355 -4.39 -7.88 -8.19
N VAL A 356 -4.93 -6.66 -8.17
CA VAL A 356 -6.29 -6.39 -8.66
C VAL A 356 -6.18 -5.49 -9.87
N VAL A 357 -6.82 -5.91 -10.97
CA VAL A 357 -6.76 -5.24 -12.27
C VAL A 357 -8.12 -4.69 -12.67
N MET A 358 -8.14 -3.60 -13.42
CA MET A 358 -9.35 -2.97 -13.95
C MET A 358 -9.08 -2.34 -15.30
N LYS A 359 -10.08 -2.38 -16.20
CA LYS A 359 -10.11 -1.60 -17.45
C LYS A 359 -11.22 -0.58 -17.40
N PHE A 360 -10.97 0.61 -17.96
CA PHE A 360 -11.92 1.69 -17.88
C PHE A 360 -11.81 2.66 -19.06
N LEU A 361 -12.85 3.49 -19.24
CA LEU A 361 -12.93 4.59 -20.19
C LEU A 361 -13.27 5.89 -19.47
N LEU A 362 -12.67 6.99 -19.88
CA LEU A 362 -13.08 8.34 -19.49
C LEU A 362 -14.20 8.78 -20.44
N ASN A 363 -15.42 8.98 -19.92
CA ASN A 363 -16.57 9.33 -20.75
C ASN A 363 -16.51 10.80 -21.17
N GLU A 364 -16.97 11.13 -22.38
CA GLU A 364 -17.29 12.51 -22.70
C GLU A 364 -18.42 13.00 -21.78
N GLY A 365 -18.24 14.20 -21.20
CA GLY A 365 -19.31 14.86 -20.46
C GLY A 365 -20.50 15.17 -21.39
N ASP A 366 -21.71 15.02 -20.88
CA ASP A 366 -22.94 15.39 -21.61
C ASP A 366 -23.03 16.92 -21.86
#